data_5d6b91f94b7621e11d060d19b2a8f8c6
#
_entry.id   5d6b91f94b7621e11d060d19b2a8f8c6
#
_cell.length_a   1.000
_cell.length_b   1.000
_cell.length_c   1.000
_cell.angle_alpha   90.00
_cell.angle_beta   90.00
_cell.angle_gamma   90.00
#
_symmetry.space_group_name_H-M   'P 1'
#
loop_
_entity.id
_entity.type
_entity.pdbx_description
1 polymer ?
#
loop_
_entity_poly.entity_id
_entity_poly.type
_entity_poly.pdbx_seq_one_letter_code
_entity_poly.pdbx_strand_id
1 'polypeptide(L)'
;MEKLGQQYVSSYRNEGYLSVSKRLTAGFVDSMLLILLSFGLMIASSEIAMATPSYAEKIEVIDSSRTALYELQEETRLYEYPLDQEGNKDYSTPVSQNKIFEKYCYENILLTYSLCKEEWDLTYTLGDDDPTAQAELASYSPSTYETDRLAYFYVTYASTHNENENLFALQEGETYVSHYKTILRNASAGAEWDYFLGDETLPALSMDFAHRLYRYLVFSEGGQDGLNAYNFLITQYQTLFNDAGKILYRSDAYQAIYQTYFAAYGECSRIVSLFSFLSYVVSFLLLILLPSLLFKNGETLGLFLRKAALLHQDRLEVSKGQVLLRDLATFFTLFPTILVSCYFAGGFNSGWMYPLFSIGGAGVSLFNIALISLVFPLVNLLMALIRKDKRGFTELLSNTILIDRSYYVDHRLEADEAKEKEAQEKTPTPVSAEVPYFDSSCFDNTERPKPFDDSDSH
;
A
#
# COMPACT_ATOMS: atom_id res chain seq x y z
N MET A 1 -28.25 -26.47 50.57
CA MET A 1 -27.29 -26.44 49.43
C MET A 1 -27.31 -25.14 48.62
N GLU A 2 -28.46 -24.55 48.32
CA GLU A 2 -28.56 -23.28 47.57
C GLU A 2 -27.91 -22.05 48.25
N LYS A 3 -27.99 -21.96 49.59
CA LYS A 3 -27.40 -20.81 50.32
C LYS A 3 -25.87 -20.85 50.41
N LEU A 4 -25.23 -22.01 50.38
CA LEU A 4 -23.76 -22.14 50.31
C LEU A 4 -23.24 -21.76 48.93
N GLY A 5 -23.91 -22.14 47.87
CA GLY A 5 -23.55 -21.75 46.52
C GLY A 5 -23.63 -20.24 46.27
N GLN A 6 -24.65 -19.57 46.83
CA GLN A 6 -24.80 -18.12 46.71
C GLN A 6 -23.76 -17.32 47.53
N GLN A 7 -23.36 -17.82 48.70
CA GLN A 7 -22.34 -17.18 49.52
C GLN A 7 -20.93 -17.34 48.92
N TYR A 8 -20.67 -18.46 48.26
CA TYR A 8 -19.41 -18.69 47.53
C TYR A 8 -19.27 -17.76 46.33
N VAL A 9 -20.34 -17.55 45.58
CA VAL A 9 -20.37 -16.65 44.42
C VAL A 9 -20.20 -15.17 44.82
N SER A 10 -20.69 -14.76 46.01
CA SER A 10 -20.66 -13.36 46.43
C SER A 10 -19.28 -12.90 46.95
N SER A 11 -18.51 -13.78 47.61
CA SER A 11 -17.19 -13.44 48.14
C SER A 11 -16.10 -13.29 47.08
N TYR A 12 -16.27 -13.94 45.92
CA TYR A 12 -15.30 -13.92 44.82
C TYR A 12 -15.54 -12.85 43.75
N ARG A 13 -16.52 -11.98 43.93
CA ARG A 13 -16.91 -10.98 42.91
C ARG A 13 -15.80 -10.00 42.51
N ASN A 14 -14.76 -9.84 43.31
CA ASN A 14 -13.67 -8.86 43.06
C ASN A 14 -12.27 -9.47 42.95
N GLU A 15 -12.09 -10.77 43.20
CA GLU A 15 -10.78 -11.42 43.16
C GLU A 15 -10.71 -12.41 41.98
N GLY A 16 -9.57 -12.49 41.31
CA GLY A 16 -9.32 -13.46 40.25
C GLY A 16 -9.49 -12.96 38.82
N TYR A 17 -9.86 -11.69 38.58
CA TYR A 17 -9.84 -11.14 37.24
C TYR A 17 -8.40 -11.07 36.69
N LEU A 18 -8.24 -11.45 35.43
CA LEU A 18 -6.96 -11.37 34.76
C LEU A 18 -6.46 -9.92 34.75
N SER A 19 -5.22 -9.72 35.21
CA SER A 19 -4.61 -8.38 35.21
C SER A 19 -4.49 -7.82 33.77
N VAL A 20 -4.54 -6.49 33.64
CA VAL A 20 -4.44 -5.82 32.33
C VAL A 20 -3.11 -6.17 31.65
N SER A 21 -2.01 -6.27 32.41
CA SER A 21 -0.70 -6.67 31.85
C SER A 21 -0.74 -8.08 31.24
N LYS A 22 -1.33 -9.06 31.93
CA LYS A 22 -1.48 -10.42 31.38
C LYS A 22 -2.39 -10.47 30.16
N ARG A 23 -3.44 -9.63 30.10
CA ARG A 23 -4.32 -9.49 28.93
C ARG A 23 -3.57 -8.91 27.74
N LEU A 24 -2.84 -7.82 27.94
CA LEU A 24 -2.05 -7.19 26.90
C LEU A 24 -0.98 -8.14 26.36
N THR A 25 -0.29 -8.87 27.24
CA THR A 25 0.73 -9.84 26.79
C THR A 25 0.14 -11.06 26.08
N ALA A 26 -1.03 -11.54 26.48
CA ALA A 26 -1.74 -12.61 25.76
C ALA A 26 -2.17 -12.12 24.36
N GLY A 27 -2.81 -10.94 24.30
CA GLY A 27 -3.21 -10.33 23.03
C GLY A 27 -2.02 -10.01 22.13
N PHE A 28 -0.88 -9.62 22.70
CA PHE A 28 0.36 -9.40 21.95
C PHE A 28 0.86 -10.70 21.30
N VAL A 29 0.88 -11.81 22.05
CA VAL A 29 1.28 -13.12 21.50
C VAL A 29 0.36 -13.55 20.36
N ASP A 30 -0.97 -13.47 20.58
CA ASP A 30 -1.95 -13.81 19.55
C ASP A 30 -1.79 -12.91 18.31
N SER A 31 -1.60 -11.61 18.49
CA SER A 31 -1.38 -10.66 17.40
C SER A 31 -0.09 -10.94 16.64
N MET A 32 1.02 -11.23 17.33
CA MET A 32 2.29 -11.54 16.68
C MET A 32 2.20 -12.81 15.83
N LEU A 33 1.61 -13.88 16.37
CA LEU A 33 1.41 -15.11 15.62
C LEU A 33 0.50 -14.88 14.39
N LEU A 34 -0.57 -14.11 14.59
CA LEU A 34 -1.51 -13.77 13.52
C LEU A 34 -0.84 -12.93 12.42
N ILE A 35 -0.01 -11.93 12.78
CA ILE A 35 0.77 -11.12 11.84
C ILE A 35 1.69 -12.02 11.02
N LEU A 36 2.48 -12.86 11.68
CA LEU A 36 3.46 -13.72 11.00
C LEU A 36 2.78 -14.68 10.01
N LEU A 37 1.70 -15.34 10.44
CA LEU A 37 0.98 -16.27 9.56
C LEU A 37 0.24 -15.53 8.45
N SER A 38 -0.45 -14.43 8.77
CA SER A 38 -1.16 -13.62 7.75
C SER A 38 -0.19 -13.07 6.70
N PHE A 39 0.96 -12.57 7.12
CA PHE A 39 1.98 -12.05 6.20
C PHE A 39 2.54 -13.15 5.30
N GLY A 40 2.90 -14.31 5.87
CA GLY A 40 3.37 -15.46 5.09
C GLY A 40 2.32 -15.95 4.09
N LEU A 41 1.05 -16.05 4.51
CA LEU A 41 -0.04 -16.44 3.62
C LEU A 41 -0.36 -15.36 2.58
N MET A 42 -0.22 -14.07 2.91
CA MET A 42 -0.41 -12.99 1.93
C MET A 42 0.64 -13.05 0.81
N ILE A 43 1.90 -13.30 1.14
CA ILE A 43 2.94 -13.52 0.12
C ILE A 43 2.59 -14.72 -0.76
N ALA A 44 2.33 -15.87 -0.17
CA ALA A 44 2.00 -17.08 -0.92
C ALA A 44 0.72 -16.91 -1.77
N SER A 45 -0.30 -16.25 -1.24
CA SER A 45 -1.56 -16.04 -1.94
C SER A 45 -1.43 -15.00 -3.05
N SER A 46 -0.53 -14.01 -2.93
CA SER A 46 -0.29 -13.05 -4.01
C SER A 46 0.35 -13.74 -5.22
N GLU A 47 1.29 -14.67 -5.00
CA GLU A 47 1.85 -15.48 -6.09
C GLU A 47 0.79 -16.35 -6.78
N ILE A 48 -0.10 -16.93 -5.99
CA ILE A 48 -1.23 -17.71 -6.55
C ILE A 48 -2.17 -16.80 -7.34
N ALA A 49 -2.47 -15.60 -6.82
CA ALA A 49 -3.32 -14.62 -7.50
C ALA A 49 -2.72 -14.22 -8.86
N MET A 50 -1.41 -13.92 -8.89
CA MET A 50 -0.68 -13.55 -10.10
C MET A 50 -0.60 -14.70 -11.12
N ALA A 51 -0.65 -15.94 -10.68
CA ALA A 51 -0.68 -17.11 -11.55
C ALA A 51 -2.09 -17.41 -12.15
N THR A 52 -3.12 -16.67 -11.75
CA THR A 52 -4.48 -16.89 -12.29
C THR A 52 -4.60 -16.38 -13.74
N PRO A 53 -5.31 -17.08 -14.64
CA PRO A 53 -5.52 -16.60 -16.01
C PRO A 53 -6.18 -15.22 -16.06
N SER A 54 -7.09 -14.93 -15.15
CA SER A 54 -7.77 -13.63 -15.07
C SER A 54 -6.80 -12.49 -14.74
N TYR A 55 -5.82 -12.73 -13.87
CA TYR A 55 -4.78 -11.74 -13.57
C TYR A 55 -3.86 -11.52 -14.77
N ALA A 56 -3.42 -12.61 -15.41
CA ALA A 56 -2.54 -12.55 -16.59
C ALA A 56 -3.18 -11.76 -17.74
N GLU A 57 -4.47 -12.00 -18.02
CA GLU A 57 -5.24 -11.22 -19.02
C GLU A 57 -5.25 -9.72 -18.69
N LYS A 58 -5.41 -9.34 -17.42
CA LYS A 58 -5.42 -7.93 -17.04
C LYS A 58 -4.03 -7.29 -17.10
N ILE A 59 -2.97 -8.05 -16.81
CA ILE A 59 -1.59 -7.58 -16.99
C ILE A 59 -1.31 -7.30 -18.47
N GLU A 60 -1.76 -8.16 -19.38
CA GLU A 60 -1.62 -7.92 -20.82
C GLU A 60 -2.33 -6.61 -21.24
N VAL A 61 -3.53 -6.35 -20.71
CA VAL A 61 -4.25 -5.08 -20.95
C VAL A 61 -3.49 -3.89 -20.37
N ILE A 62 -2.91 -4.04 -19.18
CA ILE A 62 -2.09 -3.00 -18.54
C ILE A 62 -0.87 -2.67 -19.40
N ASP A 63 -0.13 -3.69 -19.83
CA ASP A 63 1.09 -3.53 -20.62
C ASP A 63 0.80 -2.95 -22.00
N SER A 64 -0.23 -3.43 -22.70
CA SER A 64 -0.67 -2.89 -23.99
C SER A 64 -1.16 -1.43 -23.87
N SER A 65 -1.94 -1.12 -22.83
CA SER A 65 -2.39 0.26 -22.59
C SER A 65 -1.23 1.20 -22.24
N ARG A 66 -0.25 0.72 -21.48
CA ARG A 66 0.96 1.48 -21.16
C ARG A 66 1.78 1.77 -22.42
N THR A 67 1.98 0.77 -23.26
CA THR A 67 2.65 0.94 -24.55
C THR A 67 1.89 1.95 -25.42
N ALA A 68 0.57 1.84 -25.51
CA ALA A 68 -0.25 2.79 -26.28
C ALA A 68 -0.17 4.24 -25.70
N LEU A 69 -0.06 4.41 -24.37
CA LEU A 69 0.19 5.75 -23.79
C LEU A 69 1.56 6.30 -24.18
N TYR A 70 2.59 5.46 -24.22
CA TYR A 70 3.93 5.89 -24.63
C TYR A 70 3.98 6.23 -26.13
N GLU A 71 3.33 5.41 -26.97
CA GLU A 71 3.20 5.69 -28.40
C GLU A 71 2.45 6.99 -28.65
N LEU A 72 1.35 7.23 -27.92
CA LEU A 72 0.62 8.51 -27.98
C LEU A 72 1.49 9.69 -27.53
N GLN A 73 2.25 9.56 -26.44
CA GLN A 73 3.18 10.59 -25.98
C GLN A 73 4.27 10.87 -27.02
N GLU A 74 4.77 9.88 -27.70
CA GLU A 74 5.76 10.05 -28.77
C GLU A 74 5.14 10.70 -30.02
N GLU A 75 3.92 10.33 -30.40
CA GLU A 75 3.16 10.94 -31.50
C GLU A 75 3.01 12.45 -31.29
N THR A 76 2.85 12.88 -30.04
CA THR A 76 2.80 14.31 -29.69
C THR A 76 4.14 15.04 -29.88
N ARG A 77 5.24 14.33 -30.03
CA ARG A 77 6.63 14.80 -30.05
C ARG A 77 7.10 15.51 -28.77
N LEU A 78 6.27 15.54 -27.72
CA LEU A 78 6.68 16.09 -26.43
C LEU A 78 7.65 15.17 -25.68
N TYR A 79 7.55 13.87 -25.94
CA TYR A 79 8.38 12.85 -25.31
C TYR A 79 9.23 12.14 -26.38
N GLU A 80 10.41 11.72 -26.00
CA GLU A 80 11.32 10.95 -26.81
C GLU A 80 11.82 9.75 -26.02
N TYR A 81 11.80 8.59 -26.63
CA TYR A 81 12.28 7.35 -26.04
C TYR A 81 13.49 6.84 -26.82
N PRO A 82 14.61 6.52 -26.14
CA PRO A 82 15.79 6.00 -26.81
C PRO A 82 15.51 4.60 -27.38
N LEU A 83 16.34 4.20 -28.33
CA LEU A 83 16.35 2.83 -28.80
C LEU A 83 17.27 1.98 -27.90
N ASP A 84 16.87 0.76 -27.60
CA ASP A 84 17.68 -0.25 -26.96
C ASP A 84 18.76 -0.81 -27.91
N GLN A 85 19.56 -1.74 -27.44
CA GLN A 85 20.61 -2.38 -28.23
C GLN A 85 20.08 -3.21 -29.42
N GLU A 86 18.81 -3.61 -29.36
CA GLU A 86 18.13 -4.40 -30.38
C GLU A 86 17.38 -3.52 -31.39
N GLY A 87 17.36 -2.20 -31.17
CA GLY A 87 16.67 -1.22 -32.02
C GLY A 87 15.21 -1.01 -31.68
N ASN A 88 14.71 -1.56 -30.55
CA ASN A 88 13.36 -1.33 -30.04
C ASN A 88 13.33 -0.08 -29.17
N LYS A 89 12.16 0.54 -29.03
CA LYS A 89 11.97 1.68 -28.13
C LYS A 89 12.08 1.26 -26.67
N ASP A 90 12.94 1.93 -25.92
CA ASP A 90 13.03 1.77 -24.47
C ASP A 90 12.11 2.78 -23.76
N TYR A 91 10.90 2.35 -23.48
CA TYR A 91 9.92 3.17 -22.77
C TYR A 91 10.19 3.30 -21.26
N SER A 92 11.19 2.60 -20.72
CA SER A 92 11.54 2.66 -19.29
C SER A 92 12.35 3.92 -18.94
N THR A 93 13.09 4.46 -19.89
CA THR A 93 14.01 5.60 -19.70
C THR A 93 13.75 6.70 -20.71
N PRO A 94 12.71 7.54 -20.52
CA PRO A 94 12.48 8.68 -21.42
C PRO A 94 13.69 9.64 -21.41
N VAL A 95 13.95 10.26 -22.55
CA VAL A 95 14.96 11.32 -22.64
C VAL A 95 14.64 12.44 -21.66
N SER A 96 15.63 12.90 -20.91
CA SER A 96 15.41 13.94 -19.90
C SER A 96 14.86 15.23 -20.52
N GLN A 97 13.94 15.90 -19.82
CA GLN A 97 13.35 17.16 -20.29
C GLN A 97 14.39 18.22 -20.65
N ASN A 98 15.49 18.32 -19.89
CA ASN A 98 16.55 19.28 -20.19
C ASN A 98 17.17 19.04 -21.57
N LYS A 99 17.43 17.79 -21.94
CA LYS A 99 17.95 17.45 -23.26
C LYS A 99 16.93 17.74 -24.36
N ILE A 100 15.64 17.51 -24.08
CA ILE A 100 14.56 17.85 -25.02
C ILE A 100 14.51 19.38 -25.24
N PHE A 101 14.61 20.18 -24.16
CA PHE A 101 14.62 21.65 -24.26
C PHE A 101 15.87 22.19 -24.93
N GLU A 102 17.04 21.63 -24.68
CA GLU A 102 18.25 21.95 -25.41
C GLU A 102 18.07 21.74 -26.93
N LYS A 103 17.43 20.62 -27.29
CA LYS A 103 17.09 20.31 -28.68
C LYS A 103 16.09 21.31 -29.24
N TYR A 104 15.07 21.73 -28.51
CA TYR A 104 14.14 22.79 -28.93
C TYR A 104 14.86 24.13 -29.13
N CYS A 105 15.77 24.49 -28.22
CA CYS A 105 16.60 25.67 -28.39
C CYS A 105 17.41 25.62 -29.73
N TYR A 106 18.01 24.48 -29.99
CA TYR A 106 18.80 24.28 -31.21
C TYR A 106 17.92 24.32 -32.46
N GLU A 107 16.78 23.64 -32.47
CA GLU A 107 15.81 23.66 -33.57
C GLU A 107 15.30 25.07 -33.85
N ASN A 108 15.08 25.91 -32.82
CA ASN A 108 14.70 27.31 -33.01
C ASN A 108 15.84 28.18 -33.58
N ILE A 109 17.09 27.89 -33.25
CA ILE A 109 18.26 28.52 -33.87
C ILE A 109 18.30 28.20 -35.38
N LEU A 110 18.12 26.92 -35.73
CA LEU A 110 18.08 26.47 -37.12
C LEU A 110 16.93 27.11 -37.89
N LEU A 111 15.75 27.22 -37.28
CA LEU A 111 14.60 27.91 -37.87
C LEU A 111 14.92 29.37 -38.15
N THR A 112 15.46 30.10 -37.18
CA THR A 112 15.85 31.52 -37.36
C THR A 112 16.88 31.67 -38.45
N TYR A 113 17.90 30.81 -38.46
CA TYR A 113 18.90 30.80 -39.51
C TYR A 113 18.29 30.63 -40.91
N SER A 114 17.36 29.68 -41.05
CA SER A 114 16.74 29.41 -42.35
C SER A 114 15.89 30.57 -42.88
N LEU A 115 15.24 31.33 -41.96
CA LEU A 115 14.44 32.51 -42.29
C LEU A 115 15.29 33.73 -42.60
N CYS A 116 16.48 33.85 -42.01
CA CYS A 116 17.39 35.00 -42.15
C CYS A 116 18.68 34.64 -42.90
N LYS A 117 18.65 33.62 -43.73
CA LYS A 117 19.84 33.04 -44.35
C LYS A 117 20.72 34.04 -45.13
N GLU A 118 20.11 35.05 -45.75
CA GLU A 118 20.82 36.07 -46.50
C GLU A 118 21.50 37.12 -45.60
N GLU A 119 21.00 37.27 -44.37
CA GLU A 119 21.50 38.26 -43.38
C GLU A 119 22.46 37.64 -42.37
N TRP A 120 22.50 36.30 -42.31
CA TRP A 120 23.28 35.55 -41.32
C TRP A 120 24.72 35.34 -41.80
N ASP A 121 25.67 35.99 -41.14
CA ASP A 121 27.08 35.74 -41.35
C ASP A 121 27.54 34.48 -40.62
N LEU A 122 27.60 33.38 -41.34
CA LEU A 122 28.04 32.08 -40.84
C LEU A 122 29.47 32.07 -40.29
N THR A 123 30.34 32.84 -40.87
CA THR A 123 31.75 32.93 -40.41
C THR A 123 31.86 33.59 -39.05
N TYR A 124 31.01 34.56 -38.80
CA TYR A 124 30.96 35.24 -37.49
C TYR A 124 30.32 34.35 -36.40
N THR A 125 29.33 33.54 -36.77
CA THR A 125 28.51 32.80 -35.80
C THR A 125 29.08 31.45 -35.47
N LEU A 126 29.57 30.70 -36.46
CA LEU A 126 29.98 29.32 -36.31
C LEU A 126 31.47 29.16 -36.07
N GLY A 127 32.28 30.22 -36.39
CA GLY A 127 33.72 30.05 -36.43
C GLY A 127 34.14 28.99 -37.48
N ASP A 128 35.39 28.92 -37.82
CA ASP A 128 35.89 27.92 -38.76
C ASP A 128 35.94 26.48 -38.19
N ASP A 129 35.56 26.29 -36.94
CA ASP A 129 35.91 25.11 -36.14
C ASP A 129 34.81 24.03 -36.06
N ASP A 130 33.59 24.26 -36.54
CA ASP A 130 32.52 23.21 -36.52
C ASP A 130 31.88 22.99 -37.90
N PRO A 131 32.52 22.21 -38.78
CA PRO A 131 31.97 21.89 -40.11
C PRO A 131 30.66 21.08 -40.05
N THR A 132 30.39 20.37 -38.94
CA THR A 132 29.18 19.60 -38.78
C THR A 132 27.99 20.52 -38.54
N ALA A 133 28.11 21.48 -37.64
CA ALA A 133 27.07 22.47 -37.38
C ALA A 133 26.81 23.34 -38.61
N GLN A 134 27.84 23.70 -39.36
CA GLN A 134 27.70 24.43 -40.65
C GLN A 134 26.92 23.63 -41.69
N ALA A 135 27.22 22.32 -41.85
CA ALA A 135 26.50 21.44 -42.75
C ALA A 135 25.04 21.27 -42.35
N GLU A 136 24.76 21.12 -41.05
CA GLU A 136 23.41 20.97 -40.49
C GLU A 136 22.60 22.26 -40.71
N LEU A 137 23.16 23.43 -40.42
CA LEU A 137 22.54 24.72 -40.71
C LEU A 137 22.28 24.92 -42.18
N ALA A 138 23.23 24.58 -43.06
CA ALA A 138 23.10 24.72 -44.50
C ALA A 138 22.05 23.78 -45.11
N SER A 139 21.83 22.61 -44.53
CA SER A 139 20.86 21.62 -44.98
C SER A 139 19.46 21.83 -44.42
N TYR A 140 19.28 22.63 -43.38
CA TYR A 140 18.01 22.87 -42.75
C TYR A 140 17.04 23.59 -43.68
N SER A 141 15.82 23.07 -43.79
CA SER A 141 14.75 23.68 -44.57
C SER A 141 13.57 24.02 -43.66
N PRO A 142 13.05 25.25 -43.67
CA PRO A 142 11.92 25.65 -42.84
C PRO A 142 10.59 25.07 -43.28
N SER A 143 10.56 24.31 -44.38
CA SER A 143 9.30 23.72 -44.90
C SER A 143 8.69 22.68 -43.98
N THR A 144 9.36 22.32 -42.92
CA THR A 144 8.94 21.38 -41.93
C THR A 144 8.91 22.02 -40.55
N TYR A 145 7.77 22.60 -40.16
CA TYR A 145 7.41 22.81 -38.77
C TYR A 145 7.55 21.54 -37.92
N GLU A 146 7.79 20.46 -38.57
CA GLU A 146 7.96 19.14 -38.03
C GLU A 146 9.22 19.01 -37.16
N THR A 147 10.14 19.99 -37.23
CA THR A 147 11.35 19.98 -36.43
C THR A 147 11.21 20.62 -35.07
N ASP A 148 10.45 21.71 -34.92
CA ASP A 148 10.09 22.22 -33.58
C ASP A 148 8.97 21.37 -32.98
N ARG A 149 9.33 20.46 -32.11
CA ARG A 149 8.42 19.48 -31.49
C ARG A 149 7.33 20.14 -30.67
N LEU A 150 7.63 21.24 -29.99
CA LEU A 150 6.69 21.98 -29.19
C LEU A 150 5.70 22.75 -30.05
N ALA A 151 6.23 23.40 -31.14
CA ALA A 151 5.38 24.03 -32.15
C ALA A 151 4.48 23.00 -32.84
N TYR A 152 5.00 21.82 -33.20
CA TYR A 152 4.21 20.73 -33.76
C TYR A 152 3.04 20.35 -32.85
N PHE A 153 3.30 20.24 -31.53
CA PHE A 153 2.23 19.92 -30.59
C PHE A 153 1.07 20.93 -30.66
N TYR A 154 1.37 22.21 -30.55
CA TYR A 154 0.33 23.25 -30.51
C TYR A 154 -0.30 23.52 -31.86
N VAL A 155 0.48 23.53 -32.92
CA VAL A 155 0.02 23.92 -34.27
C VAL A 155 -0.69 22.75 -34.96
N THR A 156 -0.15 21.54 -34.82
CA THR A 156 -0.62 20.38 -35.59
C THR A 156 -1.40 19.41 -34.68
N TYR A 157 -0.76 18.89 -33.63
CA TYR A 157 -1.36 17.82 -32.85
C TYR A 157 -2.60 18.30 -32.07
N ALA A 158 -2.47 19.31 -31.22
CA ALA A 158 -3.56 19.77 -30.38
C ALA A 158 -4.75 20.32 -31.18
N SER A 159 -4.49 21.01 -32.29
CA SER A 159 -5.56 21.56 -33.13
C SER A 159 -6.31 20.51 -33.94
N THR A 160 -5.70 19.34 -34.20
CA THR A 160 -6.35 18.26 -34.97
C THR A 160 -6.98 17.18 -34.10
N HIS A 161 -6.50 16.96 -32.86
CA HIS A 161 -6.93 15.86 -31.99
C HIS A 161 -7.79 16.32 -30.79
N ASN A 162 -8.00 17.60 -30.62
CA ASN A 162 -8.77 18.11 -29.51
C ASN A 162 -10.05 18.82 -29.98
N GLU A 163 -11.15 18.09 -30.01
CA GLU A 163 -12.46 18.61 -30.38
C GLU A 163 -13.01 19.62 -29.38
N ASN A 164 -12.46 19.68 -28.16
CA ASN A 164 -12.89 20.54 -27.08
C ASN A 164 -11.78 21.51 -26.63
N GLU A 165 -11.55 22.58 -27.34
CA GLU A 165 -10.64 23.67 -26.94
C GLU A 165 -10.94 24.24 -25.53
N ASN A 166 -12.17 24.04 -25.03
CA ASN A 166 -12.61 24.45 -23.69
C ASN A 166 -12.06 23.57 -22.53
N LEU A 167 -11.40 22.46 -22.81
CA LEU A 167 -10.84 21.58 -21.75
C LEU A 167 -9.56 22.15 -21.12
N PHE A 168 -8.84 22.95 -21.84
CA PHE A 168 -7.78 23.77 -21.30
C PHE A 168 -8.31 25.19 -21.08
N ALA A 169 -7.95 25.84 -19.98
CA ALA A 169 -8.41 27.20 -19.67
C ALA A 169 -7.79 28.25 -20.62
N LEU A 170 -8.02 28.06 -21.92
CA LEU A 170 -7.77 29.07 -22.92
C LEU A 170 -8.71 30.27 -22.63
N GLN A 171 -8.23 31.49 -22.84
CA GLN A 171 -9.07 32.66 -22.75
C GLN A 171 -10.14 32.62 -23.86
N GLU A 172 -11.28 33.27 -23.66
CA GLU A 172 -12.34 33.29 -24.66
C GLU A 172 -11.81 33.82 -26.01
N GLY A 173 -11.92 32.98 -27.06
CA GLY A 173 -11.39 33.28 -28.39
C GLY A 173 -9.92 32.94 -28.61
N GLU A 174 -9.23 32.35 -27.63
CA GLU A 174 -7.87 31.86 -27.76
C GLU A 174 -7.86 30.45 -28.38
N THR A 175 -6.94 30.20 -29.32
CA THR A 175 -6.66 28.87 -29.87
C THR A 175 -5.35 28.33 -29.31
N TYR A 176 -5.08 27.04 -29.46
CA TYR A 176 -3.79 26.47 -29.04
C TYR A 176 -2.60 27.14 -29.72
N VAL A 177 -2.73 27.50 -31.00
CA VAL A 177 -1.70 28.22 -31.73
C VAL A 177 -1.51 29.63 -31.18
N SER A 178 -2.60 30.35 -30.88
CA SER A 178 -2.50 31.68 -30.28
C SER A 178 -1.92 31.63 -28.88
N HIS A 179 -2.25 30.61 -28.10
CA HIS A 179 -1.68 30.39 -26.76
C HIS A 179 -0.15 30.21 -26.84
N TYR A 180 0.32 29.30 -27.69
CA TYR A 180 1.74 29.11 -27.94
C TYR A 180 2.48 30.41 -28.29
N LYS A 181 1.94 31.15 -29.28
CA LYS A 181 2.49 32.43 -29.71
C LYS A 181 2.48 33.45 -28.59
N THR A 182 1.39 33.55 -27.82
CA THR A 182 1.22 34.54 -26.75
C THR A 182 2.20 34.33 -25.62
N ILE A 183 2.46 33.10 -25.21
CA ILE A 183 3.46 32.81 -24.16
C ILE A 183 4.85 33.24 -24.62
N LEU A 184 5.23 32.89 -25.82
CA LEU A 184 6.55 33.28 -26.36
C LEU A 184 6.67 34.79 -26.54
N ARG A 185 5.64 35.49 -27.03
CA ARG A 185 5.64 36.94 -27.21
C ARG A 185 5.60 37.71 -25.89
N ASN A 186 4.76 37.32 -24.96
CA ASN A 186 4.65 38.00 -23.66
C ASN A 186 5.93 37.90 -22.85
N ALA A 187 6.68 36.85 -23.03
CA ALA A 187 7.97 36.67 -22.40
C ALA A 187 8.99 37.70 -22.90
N SER A 188 8.89 38.15 -24.17
CA SER A 188 9.78 39.17 -24.75
C SER A 188 9.31 40.60 -24.47
N ALA A 189 8.05 40.79 -24.01
CA ALA A 189 7.52 42.12 -23.73
C ALA A 189 8.22 42.75 -22.51
N GLY A 190 9.03 43.78 -22.77
CA GLY A 190 9.85 44.46 -21.75
C GLY A 190 11.28 43.91 -21.61
N ALA A 191 11.68 42.93 -22.38
CA ALA A 191 13.06 42.52 -22.50
C ALA A 191 13.83 43.53 -23.39
N GLU A 192 15.11 43.69 -23.09
CA GLU A 192 16.03 44.55 -23.83
C GLU A 192 16.17 44.16 -25.31
N TRP A 193 15.63 43.01 -25.68
CA TRP A 193 15.80 42.36 -26.99
C TRP A 193 14.43 41.98 -27.58
N ASP A 194 14.28 42.21 -28.88
CA ASP A 194 13.18 41.67 -29.64
C ASP A 194 13.49 40.21 -29.97
N TYR A 195 12.86 39.29 -29.21
CA TYR A 195 13.16 37.89 -29.31
C TYR A 195 12.57 37.21 -30.55
N PHE A 196 11.59 37.83 -31.21
CA PHE A 196 10.85 37.19 -32.28
C PHE A 196 10.77 38.06 -33.50
N LEU A 197 11.16 37.50 -34.62
CA LEU A 197 10.90 38.07 -35.93
C LEU A 197 9.37 38.16 -36.12
N GLY A 198 8.91 39.33 -36.43
CA GLY A 198 7.54 39.79 -36.30
C GLY A 198 6.50 39.19 -37.25
N ASP A 199 6.71 38.02 -37.85
CA ASP A 199 5.69 37.46 -38.73
C ASP A 199 4.81 36.38 -38.01
N GLU A 200 3.53 36.41 -38.36
CA GLU A 200 2.44 35.81 -37.61
C GLU A 200 2.35 34.30 -37.72
N THR A 201 3.05 33.69 -38.64
CA THR A 201 2.91 32.25 -38.88
C THR A 201 3.88 31.39 -38.05
N LEU A 202 5.08 31.85 -37.80
CA LEU A 202 6.13 31.17 -37.05
C LEU A 202 6.80 32.11 -36.05
N PRO A 203 6.77 31.82 -34.75
CA PRO A 203 7.57 32.56 -33.80
C PRO A 203 9.03 32.09 -33.90
N ALA A 204 9.82 32.75 -34.76
CA ALA A 204 11.24 32.58 -34.81
C ALA A 204 11.96 33.53 -33.86
N LEU A 205 13.13 33.13 -33.35
CA LEU A 205 13.96 33.98 -32.51
C LEU A 205 14.51 35.16 -33.38
N SER A 206 14.78 36.30 -32.74
CA SER A 206 15.57 37.33 -33.43
C SER A 206 16.99 36.82 -33.73
N MET A 207 17.60 37.30 -34.77
CA MET A 207 18.93 36.86 -35.18
C MET A 207 19.97 37.06 -34.07
N ASP A 208 19.95 38.21 -33.41
CA ASP A 208 20.88 38.51 -32.32
C ASP A 208 20.68 37.55 -31.10
N PHE A 209 19.42 37.22 -30.78
CA PHE A 209 19.15 36.28 -29.72
C PHE A 209 19.57 34.85 -30.10
N ALA A 210 19.28 34.42 -31.30
CA ALA A 210 19.70 33.12 -31.82
C ALA A 210 21.23 32.95 -31.83
N HIS A 211 21.97 34.01 -32.21
CA HIS A 211 23.45 34.02 -32.13
C HIS A 211 23.97 33.82 -30.70
N ARG A 212 23.42 34.54 -29.72
CA ARG A 212 23.85 34.42 -28.32
C ARG A 212 23.56 33.02 -27.77
N LEU A 213 22.39 32.49 -28.10
CA LEU A 213 21.98 31.17 -27.69
C LEU A 213 22.87 30.09 -28.33
N TYR A 214 23.16 30.22 -29.62
CA TYR A 214 24.02 29.30 -30.34
C TYR A 214 25.43 29.24 -29.75
N ARG A 215 26.08 30.42 -29.53
CA ARG A 215 27.41 30.49 -28.92
C ARG A 215 27.44 29.83 -27.53
N TYR A 216 26.41 29.99 -26.76
CA TYR A 216 26.31 29.37 -25.45
C TYR A 216 26.17 27.84 -25.54
N LEU A 217 25.26 27.35 -26.39
CA LEU A 217 24.96 25.92 -26.49
C LEU A 217 26.09 25.11 -27.14
N VAL A 218 26.67 25.64 -28.20
CA VAL A 218 27.64 24.90 -29.02
C VAL A 218 29.08 25.12 -28.54
N PHE A 219 29.46 26.34 -28.25
CA PHE A 219 30.84 26.66 -27.88
C PHE A 219 31.07 26.86 -26.39
N SER A 220 30.03 26.81 -25.55
CA SER A 220 30.10 27.19 -24.15
C SER A 220 30.67 28.60 -23.95
N GLU A 221 30.52 29.45 -24.92
CA GLU A 221 30.93 30.84 -24.94
C GLU A 221 29.71 31.76 -24.70
N GLY A 222 29.92 33.04 -24.60
CA GLY A 222 28.84 34.02 -24.42
C GLY A 222 28.63 34.45 -22.97
N GLY A 223 29.33 33.84 -22.03
CA GLY A 223 29.32 34.25 -20.63
C GLY A 223 27.94 34.33 -20.03
N GLN A 224 27.68 35.37 -19.22
CA GLN A 224 26.41 35.53 -18.51
C GLN A 224 25.24 35.83 -19.45
N ASP A 225 25.47 36.50 -20.58
CA ASP A 225 24.41 36.86 -21.54
C ASP A 225 23.87 35.64 -22.28
N GLY A 226 24.76 34.72 -22.70
CA GLY A 226 24.34 33.44 -23.28
C GLY A 226 23.57 32.58 -22.32
N LEU A 227 24.04 32.51 -21.06
CA LEU A 227 23.32 31.79 -20.00
C LEU A 227 21.95 32.41 -19.72
N ASN A 228 21.83 33.72 -19.68
CA ASN A 228 20.55 34.39 -19.47
C ASN A 228 19.59 34.12 -20.64
N ALA A 229 20.05 34.14 -21.87
CA ALA A 229 19.24 33.80 -23.05
C ALA A 229 18.75 32.35 -22.99
N TYR A 230 19.63 31.43 -22.64
CA TYR A 230 19.28 30.03 -22.47
C TYR A 230 18.24 29.82 -21.37
N ASN A 231 18.50 30.32 -20.16
CA ASN A 231 17.57 30.16 -19.03
C ASN A 231 16.19 30.79 -19.30
N PHE A 232 16.18 31.92 -19.99
CA PHE A 232 14.95 32.57 -20.42
C PHE A 232 14.12 31.64 -21.31
N LEU A 233 14.69 31.12 -22.39
CA LEU A 233 13.98 30.28 -23.34
C LEU A 233 13.56 28.95 -22.72
N ILE A 234 14.40 28.34 -21.89
CA ILE A 234 14.08 27.13 -21.15
C ILE A 234 12.86 27.34 -20.23
N THR A 235 12.76 28.48 -19.56
CA THR A 235 11.62 28.81 -18.71
C THR A 235 10.31 28.88 -19.51
N GLN A 236 10.36 29.45 -20.72
CA GLN A 236 9.19 29.50 -21.59
C GLN A 236 8.82 28.11 -22.11
N TYR A 237 9.80 27.34 -22.54
CA TYR A 237 9.56 25.96 -22.97
C TYR A 237 9.03 25.07 -21.83
N GLN A 238 9.51 25.25 -20.61
CA GLN A 238 8.98 24.54 -19.44
C GLN A 238 7.50 24.87 -19.23
N THR A 239 7.10 26.13 -19.36
CA THR A 239 5.72 26.56 -19.23
C THR A 239 4.85 25.94 -20.31
N LEU A 240 5.26 26.07 -21.57
CA LEU A 240 4.57 25.50 -22.72
C LEU A 240 4.49 23.96 -22.64
N PHE A 241 5.56 23.31 -22.24
CA PHE A 241 5.58 21.86 -22.08
C PHE A 241 4.62 21.37 -20.99
N ASN A 242 4.58 22.07 -19.85
CA ASN A 242 3.64 21.76 -18.78
C ASN A 242 2.18 21.94 -19.21
N ASP A 243 1.92 22.99 -19.99
CA ASP A 243 0.59 23.24 -20.53
C ASP A 243 0.22 22.22 -21.63
N ALA A 244 1.16 21.87 -22.49
CA ALA A 244 0.99 20.79 -23.47
C ALA A 244 0.67 19.45 -22.79
N GLY A 245 1.36 19.13 -21.69
CA GLY A 245 1.05 17.95 -20.89
C GLY A 245 -0.37 17.95 -20.34
N LYS A 246 -0.86 19.12 -19.86
CA LYS A 246 -2.25 19.24 -19.38
C LYS A 246 -3.26 19.06 -20.51
N ILE A 247 -2.98 19.60 -21.69
CA ILE A 247 -3.83 19.42 -22.89
C ILE A 247 -3.87 17.94 -23.27
N LEU A 248 -2.69 17.30 -23.39
CA LEU A 248 -2.59 15.87 -23.73
C LEU A 248 -3.36 14.99 -22.74
N TYR A 249 -3.15 15.20 -21.42
CA TYR A 249 -3.82 14.38 -20.39
C TYR A 249 -5.35 14.55 -20.35
N ARG A 250 -5.87 15.63 -20.96
CA ARG A 250 -7.31 15.86 -21.06
C ARG A 250 -7.89 15.46 -22.41
N SER A 251 -7.06 15.11 -23.37
CA SER A 251 -7.51 14.65 -24.68
C SER A 251 -8.30 13.36 -24.58
N ASP A 252 -9.30 13.19 -25.44
CA ASP A 252 -10.15 11.99 -25.46
C ASP A 252 -9.33 10.74 -25.72
N ALA A 253 -8.33 10.82 -26.61
CA ALA A 253 -7.42 9.71 -26.91
C ALA A 253 -6.65 9.25 -25.67
N TYR A 254 -6.05 10.19 -24.92
CA TYR A 254 -5.32 9.85 -23.68
C TYR A 254 -6.27 9.28 -22.64
N GLN A 255 -7.42 9.90 -22.43
CA GLN A 255 -8.39 9.49 -21.42
C GLN A 255 -8.94 8.09 -21.70
N ALA A 256 -9.24 7.75 -22.94
CA ALA A 256 -9.73 6.42 -23.32
C ALA A 256 -8.71 5.32 -22.97
N ILE A 257 -7.43 5.53 -23.33
CA ILE A 257 -6.36 4.57 -23.01
C ILE A 257 -6.13 4.51 -21.50
N TYR A 258 -6.07 5.67 -20.84
CA TYR A 258 -5.83 5.77 -19.40
C TYR A 258 -6.95 5.12 -18.58
N GLN A 259 -8.20 5.29 -18.96
CA GLN A 259 -9.33 4.62 -18.29
C GLN A 259 -9.27 3.11 -18.44
N THR A 260 -8.87 2.61 -19.60
CA THR A 260 -8.67 1.17 -19.84
C THR A 260 -7.54 0.63 -18.95
N TYR A 261 -6.40 1.32 -18.94
CA TYR A 261 -5.28 1.02 -18.04
C TYR A 261 -5.71 0.99 -16.57
N PHE A 262 -6.39 2.05 -16.14
CA PHE A 262 -6.80 2.20 -14.74
C PHE A 262 -7.84 1.16 -14.31
N ALA A 263 -8.78 0.83 -15.19
CA ALA A 263 -9.76 -0.22 -14.94
C ALA A 263 -9.09 -1.59 -14.78
N ALA A 264 -8.18 -1.96 -15.69
CA ALA A 264 -7.45 -3.22 -15.62
C ALA A 264 -6.55 -3.28 -14.36
N TYR A 265 -5.86 -2.19 -14.03
CA TYR A 265 -5.07 -2.06 -12.80
C TYR A 265 -5.94 -2.22 -11.54
N GLY A 266 -7.13 -1.61 -11.54
CA GLY A 266 -8.11 -1.75 -10.47
C GLY A 266 -8.56 -3.21 -10.27
N GLU A 267 -8.81 -3.94 -11.36
CA GLU A 267 -9.19 -5.36 -11.31
C GLU A 267 -8.05 -6.24 -10.75
N CYS A 268 -6.81 -6.06 -11.23
CA CYS A 268 -5.64 -6.74 -10.66
C CYS A 268 -5.51 -6.47 -9.16
N SER A 269 -5.64 -5.21 -8.78
CA SER A 269 -5.56 -4.77 -7.39
C SER A 269 -6.68 -5.36 -6.53
N ARG A 270 -7.88 -5.48 -7.08
CA ARG A 270 -9.02 -6.13 -6.41
C ARG A 270 -8.76 -7.61 -6.17
N ILE A 271 -8.22 -8.33 -7.17
CA ILE A 271 -7.86 -9.74 -7.03
C ILE A 271 -6.86 -9.93 -5.89
N VAL A 272 -5.74 -9.20 -5.90
CA VAL A 272 -4.71 -9.28 -4.86
C VAL A 272 -5.27 -8.91 -3.49
N SER A 273 -6.12 -7.88 -3.40
CA SER A 273 -6.76 -7.48 -2.14
C SER A 273 -7.67 -8.55 -1.58
N LEU A 274 -8.44 -9.24 -2.44
CA LEU A 274 -9.30 -10.34 -2.03
C LEU A 274 -8.48 -11.50 -1.45
N PHE A 275 -7.39 -11.89 -2.11
CA PHE A 275 -6.50 -12.94 -1.62
C PHE A 275 -5.82 -12.55 -0.30
N SER A 276 -5.43 -11.28 -0.15
CA SER A 276 -4.89 -10.75 1.11
C SER A 276 -5.90 -10.83 2.24
N PHE A 277 -7.14 -10.46 1.98
CA PHE A 277 -8.23 -10.59 2.97
C PHE A 277 -8.51 -12.05 3.34
N LEU A 278 -8.56 -12.94 2.35
CA LEU A 278 -8.73 -14.38 2.60
C LEU A 278 -7.58 -14.95 3.43
N SER A 279 -6.34 -14.51 3.19
CA SER A 279 -5.17 -14.92 3.98
C SER A 279 -5.31 -14.53 5.45
N TYR A 280 -5.82 -13.33 5.73
CA TYR A 280 -6.14 -12.92 7.10
C TYR A 280 -7.25 -13.78 7.70
N VAL A 281 -8.33 -14.02 6.95
CA VAL A 281 -9.45 -14.88 7.42
C VAL A 281 -8.95 -16.28 7.77
N VAL A 282 -8.17 -16.92 6.90
CA VAL A 282 -7.60 -18.24 7.13
C VAL A 282 -6.68 -18.24 8.34
N SER A 283 -5.81 -17.25 8.47
CA SER A 283 -4.91 -17.12 9.63
C SER A 283 -5.68 -16.97 10.92
N PHE A 284 -6.73 -16.16 10.92
CA PHE A 284 -7.61 -15.98 12.08
C PHE A 284 -8.35 -17.27 12.46
N LEU A 285 -8.88 -17.98 11.47
CA LEU A 285 -9.53 -19.27 11.69
C LEU A 285 -8.59 -20.29 12.33
N LEU A 286 -7.35 -20.37 11.84
CA LEU A 286 -6.37 -21.34 12.32
C LEU A 286 -5.78 -20.99 13.70
N LEU A 287 -5.49 -19.72 13.97
CA LEU A 287 -4.75 -19.31 15.17
C LEU A 287 -5.64 -18.84 16.32
N ILE A 288 -6.80 -18.31 16.02
CA ILE A 288 -7.71 -17.77 17.04
C ILE A 288 -8.94 -18.64 17.21
N LEU A 289 -9.73 -18.79 16.14
CA LEU A 289 -11.03 -19.45 16.23
C LEU A 289 -10.90 -20.96 16.52
N LEU A 290 -10.05 -21.66 15.78
CA LEU A 290 -9.91 -23.11 15.95
C LEU A 290 -9.37 -23.47 17.35
N PRO A 291 -8.29 -22.86 17.88
CA PRO A 291 -7.84 -23.12 19.25
C PRO A 291 -8.90 -22.77 20.29
N SER A 292 -9.59 -21.65 20.16
CA SER A 292 -10.61 -21.23 21.13
C SER A 292 -11.82 -22.18 21.21
N LEU A 293 -12.17 -22.83 20.08
CA LEU A 293 -13.24 -23.82 20.01
C LEU A 293 -12.80 -25.22 20.49
N LEU A 294 -11.50 -25.54 20.32
CA LEU A 294 -10.93 -26.85 20.70
C LEU A 294 -10.55 -26.88 22.19
N PHE A 295 -10.00 -25.81 22.72
CA PHE A 295 -9.62 -25.75 24.13
C PHE A 295 -10.88 -25.63 25.01
N LYS A 296 -10.86 -26.34 26.12
CA LYS A 296 -12.02 -26.53 27.00
C LYS A 296 -12.63 -25.19 27.50
N ASN A 297 -11.80 -24.17 27.70
CA ASN A 297 -12.22 -22.91 28.30
C ASN A 297 -12.19 -21.75 27.29
N GLY A 298 -12.33 -21.98 25.98
CA GLY A 298 -12.32 -20.93 24.97
C GLY A 298 -11.01 -20.16 24.88
N GLU A 299 -9.91 -20.82 25.19
CA GLU A 299 -8.57 -20.20 25.24
C GLU A 299 -7.96 -20.08 23.85
N THR A 300 -7.43 -18.91 23.53
CA THR A 300 -6.49 -18.73 22.42
C THR A 300 -5.09 -19.17 22.85
N LEU A 301 -4.14 -19.28 21.92
CA LEU A 301 -2.76 -19.64 22.23
C LEU A 301 -2.11 -18.65 23.23
N GLY A 302 -2.35 -17.35 23.07
CA GLY A 302 -1.85 -16.33 23.99
C GLY A 302 -2.47 -16.43 25.38
N LEU A 303 -3.76 -16.71 25.48
CA LEU A 303 -4.44 -16.93 26.76
C LEU A 303 -3.92 -18.21 27.44
N PHE A 304 -3.75 -19.27 26.68
CA PHE A 304 -3.19 -20.54 27.18
C PHE A 304 -1.78 -20.35 27.79
N LEU A 305 -0.88 -19.66 27.07
CA LEU A 305 0.47 -19.37 27.54
C LEU A 305 0.50 -18.50 28.81
N ARG A 306 -0.51 -17.64 29.00
CA ARG A 306 -0.64 -16.78 30.19
C ARG A 306 -1.46 -17.40 31.31
N LYS A 307 -1.81 -18.67 31.19
CA LYS A 307 -2.64 -19.40 32.17
C LYS A 307 -3.95 -18.65 32.45
N ALA A 308 -4.57 -18.12 31.42
CA ALA A 308 -5.85 -17.43 31.50
C ALA A 308 -6.95 -18.31 30.98
N ALA A 309 -8.14 -18.23 31.57
CA ALA A 309 -9.33 -18.97 31.14
C ALA A 309 -10.47 -17.98 30.86
N LEU A 310 -11.33 -18.34 29.90
CA LEU A 310 -12.54 -17.63 29.59
C LEU A 310 -13.71 -18.32 30.31
N LEU A 311 -14.50 -17.54 31.04
CA LEU A 311 -15.71 -18.02 31.69
C LEU A 311 -16.91 -17.15 31.33
N HIS A 312 -18.12 -17.69 31.55
CA HIS A 312 -19.32 -16.87 31.54
C HIS A 312 -19.28 -15.83 32.67
N GLN A 313 -20.05 -14.76 32.56
CA GLN A 313 -20.11 -13.70 33.57
C GLN A 313 -20.44 -14.25 34.98
N ASP A 314 -21.29 -15.27 35.08
CA ASP A 314 -21.67 -15.94 36.35
C ASP A 314 -20.64 -17.00 36.77
N ARG A 315 -19.45 -17.01 36.20
CA ARG A 315 -18.36 -17.96 36.47
C ARG A 315 -18.64 -19.43 36.12
N LEU A 316 -19.63 -19.64 35.27
CA LEU A 316 -19.91 -20.94 34.68
C LEU A 316 -19.04 -21.19 33.45
N GLU A 317 -19.03 -22.43 32.99
CA GLU A 317 -18.35 -22.77 31.72
C GLU A 317 -18.95 -21.97 30.57
N VAL A 318 -18.08 -21.47 29.71
CA VAL A 318 -18.48 -20.68 28.53
C VAL A 318 -19.08 -21.59 27.46
N SER A 319 -20.17 -21.15 26.87
CA SER A 319 -20.77 -21.84 25.74
C SER A 319 -20.00 -21.60 24.46
N LYS A 320 -20.00 -22.56 23.52
CA LYS A 320 -19.35 -22.40 22.21
C LYS A 320 -19.88 -21.20 21.43
N GLY A 321 -21.16 -20.86 21.58
CA GLY A 321 -21.76 -19.67 20.96
C GLY A 321 -21.18 -18.36 21.50
N GLN A 322 -20.89 -18.29 22.80
CA GLN A 322 -20.25 -17.13 23.40
C GLN A 322 -18.78 -16.98 22.97
N VAL A 323 -18.06 -18.10 22.86
CA VAL A 323 -16.69 -18.10 22.29
C VAL A 323 -16.72 -17.60 20.89
N LEU A 324 -17.60 -18.10 20.04
CA LEU A 324 -17.74 -17.66 18.64
C LEU A 324 -18.06 -16.16 18.54
N LEU A 325 -18.99 -15.67 19.38
CA LEU A 325 -19.34 -14.24 19.36
C LEU A 325 -18.18 -13.35 19.80
N ARG A 326 -17.42 -13.78 20.82
CA ARG A 326 -16.20 -13.09 21.25
C ARG A 326 -15.16 -13.06 20.15
N ASP A 327 -14.92 -14.19 19.51
CA ASP A 327 -13.90 -14.29 18.47
C ASP A 327 -14.28 -13.50 17.22
N LEU A 328 -15.57 -13.45 16.87
CA LEU A 328 -16.07 -12.57 15.82
C LEU A 328 -15.79 -11.09 16.14
N ALA A 329 -16.02 -10.65 17.38
CA ALA A 329 -15.67 -9.30 17.80
C ALA A 329 -14.14 -9.06 17.79
N THR A 330 -13.37 -10.08 18.17
CA THR A 330 -11.90 -10.06 18.14
C THR A 330 -11.35 -9.98 16.71
N PHE A 331 -12.02 -10.61 15.74
CA PHE A 331 -11.70 -10.52 14.33
C PHE A 331 -11.60 -9.05 13.86
N PHE A 332 -12.64 -8.27 14.13
CA PHE A 332 -12.65 -6.85 13.78
C PHE A 332 -11.68 -6.00 14.62
N THR A 333 -11.42 -6.42 15.85
CA THR A 333 -10.47 -5.71 16.74
C THR A 333 -9.03 -5.89 16.28
N LEU A 334 -8.65 -7.07 15.81
CA LEU A 334 -7.27 -7.37 15.37
C LEU A 334 -7.00 -6.98 13.92
N PHE A 335 -8.02 -6.93 13.08
CA PHE A 335 -7.88 -6.65 11.66
C PHE A 335 -7.06 -5.38 11.35
N PRO A 336 -7.33 -4.19 11.94
CA PRO A 336 -6.54 -3.00 11.64
C PRO A 336 -5.08 -3.13 12.10
N THR A 337 -4.83 -3.81 13.21
CA THR A 337 -3.47 -4.05 13.71
C THR A 337 -2.66 -4.89 12.72
N ILE A 338 -3.27 -5.94 12.17
CA ILE A 338 -2.64 -6.80 11.17
C ILE A 338 -2.36 -6.03 9.89
N LEU A 339 -3.34 -5.27 9.40
CA LEU A 339 -3.20 -4.50 8.18
C LEU A 339 -2.07 -3.45 8.29
N VAL A 340 -2.04 -2.69 9.39
CA VAL A 340 -0.99 -1.69 9.65
C VAL A 340 0.38 -2.36 9.77
N SER A 341 0.47 -3.51 10.43
CA SER A 341 1.72 -4.25 10.56
C SER A 341 2.23 -4.77 9.22
N CYS A 342 1.36 -5.29 8.36
CA CYS A 342 1.71 -5.72 7.00
C CYS A 342 2.13 -4.52 6.13
N TYR A 343 1.51 -3.35 6.31
CA TYR A 343 1.93 -2.12 5.64
C TYR A 343 3.38 -1.76 5.97
N PHE A 344 3.73 -1.72 7.26
CA PHE A 344 5.11 -1.39 7.68
C PHE A 344 6.13 -2.48 7.31
N ALA A 345 5.72 -3.71 7.14
CA ALA A 345 6.57 -4.81 6.67
C ALA A 345 6.85 -4.76 5.15
N GLY A 346 6.40 -3.72 4.44
CA GLY A 346 6.58 -3.57 2.99
C GLY A 346 5.54 -4.33 2.15
N GLY A 347 4.54 -4.92 2.79
CA GLY A 347 3.43 -5.60 2.11
C GLY A 347 2.30 -4.67 1.65
N PHE A 348 2.53 -3.35 1.65
CA PHE A 348 1.53 -2.41 1.16
C PHE A 348 1.44 -2.51 -0.37
N ASN A 349 0.35 -3.07 -0.81
CA ASN A 349 -0.07 -2.95 -2.19
C ASN A 349 -1.06 -1.79 -2.29
N SER A 350 -0.82 -0.84 -3.18
CA SER A 350 -1.77 0.24 -3.52
C SER A 350 -3.17 -0.32 -3.84
N GLY A 351 -3.24 -1.58 -4.23
CA GLY A 351 -4.47 -2.33 -4.43
C GLY A 351 -5.42 -2.36 -3.24
N TRP A 352 -4.92 -2.22 -2.02
CA TRP A 352 -5.79 -2.18 -0.84
C TRP A 352 -6.68 -0.94 -0.77
N MET A 353 -6.37 0.10 -1.52
CA MET A 353 -7.21 1.30 -1.67
C MET A 353 -8.31 1.12 -2.71
N TYR A 354 -8.19 0.13 -3.59
CA TYR A 354 -9.22 -0.14 -4.60
C TYR A 354 -10.46 -0.77 -3.98
N PRO A 355 -11.65 -0.38 -4.43
CA PRO A 355 -12.89 -0.90 -3.86
C PRO A 355 -13.04 -2.40 -4.17
N LEU A 356 -13.27 -3.18 -3.12
CA LEU A 356 -13.69 -4.58 -3.23
C LEU A 356 -15.13 -4.69 -3.71
N PHE A 357 -15.98 -3.77 -3.25
CA PHE A 357 -17.39 -3.66 -3.61
C PHE A 357 -17.86 -2.22 -3.38
N SER A 358 -19.03 -1.87 -3.88
CA SER A 358 -19.63 -0.55 -3.67
C SER A 358 -20.97 -0.65 -2.95
N ILE A 359 -21.20 0.27 -2.02
CA ILE A 359 -22.47 0.42 -1.29
C ILE A 359 -22.98 1.84 -1.56
N GLY A 360 -24.15 1.98 -2.17
CA GLY A 360 -24.74 3.27 -2.47
C GLY A 360 -23.85 4.20 -3.32
N GLY A 361 -23.02 3.63 -4.21
CA GLY A 361 -22.09 4.40 -5.04
C GLY A 361 -20.73 4.70 -4.37
N ALA A 362 -20.58 4.47 -3.06
CA ALA A 362 -19.32 4.63 -2.36
C ALA A 362 -18.50 3.30 -2.43
N GLY A 363 -17.29 3.38 -2.94
CA GLY A 363 -16.37 2.24 -2.99
C GLY A 363 -15.86 1.86 -1.60
N VAL A 364 -16.00 0.58 -1.23
CA VAL A 364 -15.48 0.04 0.04
C VAL A 364 -14.25 -0.78 -0.25
N SER A 365 -13.10 -0.29 0.21
CA SER A 365 -11.79 -0.95 0.07
C SER A 365 -11.36 -1.63 1.36
N LEU A 366 -10.34 -2.50 1.30
CA LEU A 366 -9.72 -3.07 2.51
C LEU A 366 -9.23 -1.97 3.46
N PHE A 367 -8.67 -0.92 2.92
CA PHE A 367 -8.20 0.22 3.71
C PHE A 367 -9.35 0.91 4.46
N ASN A 368 -10.49 1.13 3.80
CA ASN A 368 -11.67 1.72 4.45
C ASN A 368 -12.20 0.82 5.57
N ILE A 369 -12.27 -0.49 5.34
CA ILE A 369 -12.69 -1.46 6.37
C ILE A 369 -11.73 -1.40 7.57
N ALA A 370 -10.43 -1.39 7.34
CA ALA A 370 -9.44 -1.29 8.39
C ALA A 370 -9.54 0.03 9.17
N LEU A 371 -9.72 1.14 8.48
CA LEU A 371 -9.87 2.46 9.10
C LEU A 371 -11.08 2.53 10.02
N ILE A 372 -12.23 2.04 9.55
CA ILE A 372 -13.45 1.98 10.35
C ILE A 372 -13.26 1.05 11.56
N SER A 373 -12.60 -0.09 11.36
CA SER A 373 -12.38 -1.06 12.42
C SER A 373 -11.39 -0.63 13.50
N LEU A 374 -10.55 0.43 13.26
CA LEU A 374 -9.67 1.02 14.29
C LEU A 374 -10.40 1.51 15.55
N VAL A 375 -11.67 1.81 15.45
CA VAL A 375 -12.51 2.18 16.61
C VAL A 375 -12.63 1.01 17.61
N PHE A 376 -12.68 -0.22 17.13
CA PHE A 376 -12.90 -1.40 17.99
C PHE A 376 -11.73 -1.67 18.96
N PRO A 377 -10.45 -1.71 18.56
CA PRO A 377 -9.35 -1.90 19.50
C PRO A 377 -9.24 -0.77 20.52
N LEU A 378 -9.51 0.48 20.11
CA LEU A 378 -9.51 1.62 21.03
C LEU A 378 -10.62 1.50 22.08
N VAL A 379 -11.85 1.21 21.67
CA VAL A 379 -12.99 1.01 22.56
C VAL A 379 -12.73 -0.19 23.49
N ASN A 380 -12.23 -1.30 22.95
CA ASN A 380 -11.91 -2.51 23.73
C ASN A 380 -10.87 -2.21 24.83
N LEU A 381 -9.81 -1.50 24.49
CA LEU A 381 -8.76 -1.11 25.45
C LEU A 381 -9.29 -0.14 26.50
N LEU A 382 -10.00 0.91 26.11
CA LEU A 382 -10.55 1.90 27.03
C LEU A 382 -11.52 1.26 28.03
N MET A 383 -12.40 0.38 27.55
CA MET A 383 -13.33 -0.33 28.41
C MET A 383 -12.60 -1.22 29.41
N ALA A 384 -11.58 -1.97 28.97
CA ALA A 384 -10.77 -2.82 29.86
C ALA A 384 -9.99 -2.01 30.93
N LEU A 385 -9.61 -0.76 30.63
CA LEU A 385 -8.90 0.11 31.58
C LEU A 385 -9.85 0.77 32.59
N ILE A 386 -11.00 1.27 32.13
CA ILE A 386 -11.92 2.09 32.94
C ILE A 386 -12.80 1.23 33.84
N ARG A 387 -13.25 0.09 33.35
CA ARG A 387 -14.22 -0.76 34.08
C ARG A 387 -13.59 -1.45 35.27
N LYS A 388 -14.34 -1.55 36.36
CA LYS A 388 -13.93 -2.27 37.59
C LYS A 388 -13.77 -3.77 37.35
N ASP A 389 -14.60 -4.35 36.49
CA ASP A 389 -14.57 -5.76 36.11
C ASP A 389 -13.54 -6.10 35.04
N LYS A 390 -12.76 -5.10 34.60
CA LYS A 390 -11.69 -5.23 33.59
C LYS A 390 -12.16 -5.85 32.26
N ARG A 391 -13.45 -5.86 31.95
CA ARG A 391 -13.99 -6.40 30.70
C ARG A 391 -13.83 -5.38 29.57
N GLY A 392 -13.26 -5.83 28.46
CA GLY A 392 -13.24 -5.09 27.21
C GLY A 392 -14.55 -5.24 26.43
N PHE A 393 -14.62 -4.61 25.27
CA PHE A 393 -15.78 -4.66 24.39
C PHE A 393 -16.12 -6.10 23.96
N THR A 394 -15.11 -6.89 23.61
CA THR A 394 -15.27 -8.28 23.15
C THR A 394 -15.87 -9.19 24.23
N GLU A 395 -15.42 -9.03 25.48
CA GLU A 395 -15.95 -9.80 26.62
C GLU A 395 -17.37 -9.35 27.01
N LEU A 396 -17.68 -8.07 26.88
CA LEU A 396 -19.03 -7.57 27.13
C LEU A 396 -20.03 -8.11 26.12
N LEU A 397 -19.67 -8.04 24.84
CA LEU A 397 -20.54 -8.50 23.75
C LEU A 397 -20.87 -10.01 23.91
N SER A 398 -19.87 -10.80 24.30
CA SER A 398 -20.03 -12.26 24.49
C SER A 398 -20.51 -12.65 25.89
N ASN A 399 -20.71 -11.70 26.79
CA ASN A 399 -21.06 -11.92 28.20
C ASN A 399 -20.07 -12.85 28.92
N THR A 400 -18.76 -12.63 28.69
CA THR A 400 -17.69 -13.44 29.24
C THR A 400 -16.76 -12.62 30.13
N ILE A 401 -15.91 -13.30 30.91
CA ILE A 401 -14.86 -12.73 31.75
C ILE A 401 -13.57 -13.52 31.56
N LEU A 402 -12.43 -12.83 31.66
CA LEU A 402 -11.10 -13.45 31.70
C LEU A 402 -10.61 -13.55 33.13
N ILE A 403 -10.26 -14.75 33.55
CA ILE A 403 -9.72 -15.04 34.88
C ILE A 403 -8.33 -15.67 34.79
N ASP A 404 -7.59 -15.63 35.91
CA ASP A 404 -6.35 -16.36 36.06
C ASP A 404 -6.67 -17.83 36.38
N ARG A 405 -6.12 -18.74 35.54
CA ARG A 405 -6.41 -20.18 35.64
C ARG A 405 -5.82 -20.81 36.90
N SER A 406 -4.68 -20.30 37.40
CA SER A 406 -4.06 -20.81 38.63
C SER A 406 -4.99 -20.60 39.80
N TYR A 407 -5.61 -19.43 39.88
CA TYR A 407 -6.58 -19.11 40.92
C TYR A 407 -7.83 -19.98 40.84
N TYR A 408 -8.32 -20.30 39.65
CA TYR A 408 -9.47 -21.14 39.45
C TYR A 408 -9.23 -22.60 39.86
N VAL A 409 -8.03 -23.14 39.55
CA VAL A 409 -7.66 -24.52 39.89
C VAL A 409 -7.46 -24.67 41.38
N ASP A 410 -6.79 -23.74 42.04
CA ASP A 410 -6.48 -23.78 43.47
C ASP A 410 -7.79 -23.79 44.31
N HIS A 411 -8.73 -22.93 43.95
CA HIS A 411 -10.02 -22.89 44.66
C HIS A 411 -10.94 -24.03 44.37
N ARG A 412 -10.83 -24.68 43.19
CA ARG A 412 -11.59 -25.90 42.88
C ARG A 412 -11.06 -27.09 43.68
N LEU A 413 -9.75 -27.18 43.78
CA LEU A 413 -9.10 -28.20 44.62
C LEU A 413 -9.47 -28.00 46.09
N GLU A 414 -9.42 -26.79 46.61
CA GLU A 414 -9.86 -26.47 47.98
C GLU A 414 -11.35 -26.80 48.24
N ALA A 415 -12.22 -26.58 47.24
CA ALA A 415 -13.64 -26.90 47.35
C ALA A 415 -13.89 -28.40 47.28
N ASP A 416 -13.11 -29.14 46.49
CA ASP A 416 -13.23 -30.58 46.40
C ASP A 416 -12.63 -31.28 47.65
N GLU A 417 -11.50 -30.77 48.19
CA GLU A 417 -10.96 -31.20 49.47
C GLU A 417 -11.89 -30.89 50.66
N ALA A 418 -12.58 -29.75 50.62
CA ALA A 418 -13.58 -29.42 51.63
C ALA A 418 -14.79 -30.36 51.60
N LYS A 419 -15.22 -30.75 50.39
CA LYS A 419 -16.30 -31.73 50.20
C LYS A 419 -15.88 -33.15 50.65
N GLU A 420 -14.62 -33.53 50.35
CA GLU A 420 -14.11 -34.82 50.84
C GLU A 420 -14.00 -34.86 52.37
N LYS A 421 -13.55 -33.77 52.98
CA LYS A 421 -13.54 -33.66 54.45
C LYS A 421 -14.95 -33.72 55.04
N GLU A 422 -15.90 -33.02 54.46
CA GLU A 422 -17.33 -33.12 54.92
C GLU A 422 -17.94 -34.50 54.69
N ALA A 423 -17.55 -35.22 53.65
CA ALA A 423 -17.98 -36.60 53.40
C ALA A 423 -17.35 -37.58 54.38
N GLN A 424 -16.07 -37.34 54.75
CA GLN A 424 -15.39 -38.16 55.80
C GLN A 424 -15.96 -37.91 57.18
N GLU A 425 -16.34 -36.68 57.52
CA GLU A 425 -16.98 -36.37 58.81
C GLU A 425 -18.39 -36.93 58.92
N LYS A 426 -19.11 -37.15 57.82
CA LYS A 426 -20.47 -37.73 57.78
C LYS A 426 -20.49 -39.26 57.73
N THR A 427 -19.32 -39.91 57.64
CA THR A 427 -19.21 -41.34 57.70
C THR A 427 -19.19 -41.73 59.17
N PRO A 428 -20.26 -42.42 59.75
CA PRO A 428 -20.24 -42.81 61.14
C PRO A 428 -19.06 -43.77 61.38
N THR A 429 -18.26 -43.42 62.38
CA THR A 429 -17.15 -44.24 62.85
C THR A 429 -17.67 -45.66 63.06
N PRO A 430 -17.14 -46.70 62.43
CA PRO A 430 -17.58 -48.06 62.74
C PRO A 430 -17.22 -48.40 64.17
N VAL A 431 -18.22 -48.75 64.95
CA VAL A 431 -18.05 -49.27 66.27
C VAL A 431 -17.06 -50.44 66.20
N SER A 432 -15.99 -50.30 66.99
CA SER A 432 -14.94 -51.32 67.17
C SER A 432 -15.56 -52.63 67.56
N ALA A 433 -15.65 -53.54 66.62
CA ALA A 433 -15.86 -54.96 66.98
C ALA A 433 -14.43 -55.52 67.26
N GLU A 434 -14.24 -55.94 68.48
CA GLU A 434 -13.04 -56.67 68.90
C GLU A 434 -12.84 -57.89 67.99
N VAL A 435 -11.74 -57.91 67.27
CA VAL A 435 -11.29 -59.02 66.46
C VAL A 435 -10.28 -59.82 67.31
N PRO A 436 -10.46 -61.15 67.49
CA PRO A 436 -9.50 -61.92 68.24
C PRO A 436 -8.16 -62.04 67.57
N TYR A 437 -7.16 -61.99 68.42
CA TYR A 437 -5.72 -62.10 68.10
C TYR A 437 -5.45 -63.40 67.35
N PHE A 438 -4.95 -63.28 66.08
CA PHE A 438 -4.35 -64.41 65.37
C PHE A 438 -2.85 -64.19 65.25
N ASP A 439 -2.12 -65.13 65.88
CA ASP A 439 -0.70 -65.31 65.88
C ASP A 439 -0.23 -65.70 64.50
N SER A 440 0.54 -64.81 63.81
CA SER A 440 1.14 -65.09 62.52
C SER A 440 2.64 -65.18 62.64
N SER A 441 3.12 -66.31 63.21
CA SER A 441 4.48 -66.80 62.92
C SER A 441 4.39 -67.84 61.80
N CYS A 442 4.46 -67.44 60.58
CA CYS A 442 4.88 -68.25 59.41
C CYS A 442 4.68 -67.47 58.15
N PHE A 443 5.71 -66.95 57.60
CA PHE A 443 6.11 -67.02 56.21
C PHE A 443 7.27 -66.07 55.99
N ASP A 444 8.44 -66.63 56.24
CA ASP A 444 9.69 -66.24 55.68
C ASP A 444 9.74 -66.82 54.27
N ASN A 445 10.09 -66.03 53.30
CA ASN A 445 10.98 -66.36 52.15
C ASN A 445 10.77 -65.46 50.92
N THR A 446 11.79 -64.68 50.71
CA THR A 446 12.61 -64.61 49.47
C THR A 446 11.91 -64.34 48.14
N GLU A 447 12.23 -63.24 47.55
CA GLU A 447 13.14 -63.01 46.40
C GLU A 447 12.88 -61.67 45.75
N ARG A 448 13.90 -60.82 45.76
CA ARG A 448 13.92 -59.60 44.94
C ARG A 448 14.38 -59.95 43.51
N PRO A 449 13.74 -59.49 42.45
CA PRO A 449 14.38 -59.47 41.13
C PRO A 449 15.21 -58.22 40.98
N LYS A 450 16.39 -58.41 40.35
CA LYS A 450 17.42 -57.41 40.01
C LYS A 450 16.94 -56.47 38.94
N PRO A 451 17.51 -55.25 38.86
CA PRO A 451 17.20 -54.31 37.79
C PRO A 451 17.89 -54.70 36.47
N PHE A 452 17.15 -54.56 35.39
CA PHE A 452 17.69 -54.67 34.02
C PHE A 452 18.56 -53.47 33.67
N ASP A 453 19.75 -53.78 33.24
CA ASP A 453 20.73 -52.86 32.66
C ASP A 453 20.53 -52.90 31.14
N ASP A 454 20.20 -51.77 30.55
CA ASP A 454 20.18 -51.58 29.09
C ASP A 454 21.27 -50.62 28.70
N SER A 455 22.45 -51.18 28.49
CA SER A 455 23.43 -50.66 27.53
C SER A 455 23.39 -51.58 26.32
N ASP A 456 23.02 -51.03 25.15
CA ASP A 456 23.77 -51.17 23.89
C ASP A 456 22.94 -50.75 22.66
N SER A 457 23.45 -49.76 22.03
CA SER A 457 23.82 -49.66 20.59
C SER A 457 22.73 -49.84 19.51
N HIS A 458 22.41 -48.85 18.83
CA HIS A 458 22.84 -48.47 17.46
C HIS A 458 22.12 -47.22 17.00
#